data_5695baa037914559005019e3846b9b31
#
_entry.id   5695baa037914559005019e3846b9b31
#
_cell.length_a   1.000
_cell.length_b   1.000
_cell.length_c   1.000
_cell.angle_alpha   90.00
_cell.angle_beta   90.00
_cell.angle_gamma   90.00
#
_symmetry.space_group_name_H-M   'P 1'
#
loop_
_entity.id
_entity.type
_entity.pdbx_description
1 polymer ?
#
loop_
_entity_poly.entity_id
_entity_poly.type
_entity_poly.pdbx_seq_one_letter_code
_entity_poly.pdbx_strand_id
1 'polypeptide(L)'
;GCNIRNKIHKKAAKLNLRNLYCFHAIDELRSEKSLGTLGGGNHFIEIDTDEAGCLYLVIHSGSRHLGVEVASYYQKLAYDHLNGCDEESLKALKESFKKQGREQQYAAIAKTLKNTKKTDIPYLMSYLEGKYKDAYLHDIKIIQEFADISRQAMAEDIMKYMKLHAVERFTTMHNYIDEQQVLRKGAIRAGKGEIVWIPLNM
;
A
#
# COMPACT_ATOMS: atom_id res chain seq x y z
N GLY A 1 20.51 -1.53 3.79
CA GLY A 1 20.12 -2.36 2.65
C GLY A 1 19.78 -1.51 1.43
N CYS A 2 19.90 -2.07 0.25
CA CYS A 2 19.54 -1.39 -0.99
C CYS A 2 18.02 -1.15 -1.02
N ASN A 3 17.60 0.09 -1.29
CA ASN A 3 16.18 0.45 -1.37
C ASN A 3 15.61 0.39 -2.79
N ILE A 4 16.49 0.40 -3.79
CA ILE A 4 16.15 0.28 -5.21
C ILE A 4 17.23 -0.55 -5.91
N ARG A 5 16.83 -1.27 -6.95
CA ARG A 5 17.72 -2.07 -7.81
C ARG A 5 18.23 -1.22 -8.98
N ASN A 6 19.40 -1.60 -9.50
CA ASN A 6 19.90 -0.97 -10.72
C ASN A 6 19.01 -1.27 -11.93
N LYS A 7 18.44 -2.48 -11.98
CA LYS A 7 17.52 -2.94 -13.03
C LYS A 7 16.21 -3.41 -12.40
N ILE A 8 15.09 -3.19 -13.09
CA ILE A 8 13.78 -3.70 -12.70
C ILE A 8 13.82 -5.24 -12.68
N HIS A 9 13.31 -5.84 -11.63
CA HIS A 9 13.23 -7.28 -11.52
C HIS A 9 12.15 -7.83 -12.47
N LYS A 10 12.40 -8.98 -13.12
CA LYS A 10 11.47 -9.61 -14.09
C LYS A 10 10.05 -9.84 -13.54
N LYS A 11 9.91 -10.06 -12.24
CA LYS A 11 8.60 -10.23 -11.59
C LYS A 11 7.77 -8.94 -11.56
N ALA A 12 8.34 -7.77 -11.78
CA ALA A 12 7.56 -6.53 -11.89
C ALA A 12 6.54 -6.60 -13.05
N ALA A 13 6.84 -7.35 -14.11
CA ALA A 13 5.91 -7.57 -15.22
C ALA A 13 4.62 -8.32 -14.85
N LYS A 14 4.55 -8.92 -13.64
CA LYS A 14 3.33 -9.55 -13.13
C LYS A 14 2.32 -8.53 -12.57
N LEU A 15 2.75 -7.30 -12.34
CA LEU A 15 1.95 -6.22 -11.79
C LEU A 15 1.73 -5.14 -12.83
N ASN A 16 0.54 -4.59 -12.85
CA ASN A 16 0.25 -3.38 -13.61
C ASN A 16 -0.11 -2.25 -12.65
N LEU A 17 0.90 -1.47 -12.24
CA LEU A 17 0.70 -0.33 -11.33
C LEU A 17 -0.21 0.74 -11.93
N ARG A 18 -0.38 0.78 -13.26
CA ARG A 18 -1.29 1.71 -13.94
C ARG A 18 -2.76 1.43 -13.67
N ASN A 19 -3.08 0.26 -13.10
CA ASN A 19 -4.41 -0.06 -12.63
C ASN A 19 -4.78 0.64 -11.30
N LEU A 20 -3.81 1.25 -10.62
CA LEU A 20 -4.09 2.05 -9.43
C LEU A 20 -4.93 3.28 -9.79
N TYR A 21 -6.01 3.52 -9.08
CA TYR A 21 -6.76 4.78 -9.21
C TYR A 21 -5.89 5.99 -8.84
N CYS A 22 -5.00 5.83 -7.87
CA CYS A 22 -4.04 6.87 -7.48
C CYS A 22 -2.72 6.83 -8.27
N PHE A 23 -2.67 6.19 -9.45
CA PHE A 23 -1.45 6.05 -10.27
C PHE A 23 -0.70 7.36 -10.49
N HIS A 24 -1.43 8.46 -10.68
CA HIS A 24 -0.85 9.80 -10.88
C HIS A 24 -0.09 10.35 -9.66
N ALA A 25 -0.25 9.73 -8.50
CA ALA A 25 0.36 10.15 -7.23
C ALA A 25 1.55 9.29 -6.80
N ILE A 26 1.96 8.31 -7.60
CA ILE A 26 3.08 7.42 -7.31
C ILE A 26 4.26 7.62 -8.29
N ASP A 27 5.46 7.25 -7.84
CA ASP A 27 6.64 7.10 -8.70
C ASP A 27 6.72 5.66 -9.23
N GLU A 28 6.19 5.43 -10.45
CA GLU A 28 6.16 4.10 -11.11
C GLU A 28 7.55 3.48 -11.18
N LEU A 29 8.53 4.22 -11.70
CA LEU A 29 9.89 3.70 -11.91
C LEU A 29 10.58 3.32 -10.59
N ARG A 30 10.45 4.16 -9.57
CA ARG A 30 10.98 3.89 -8.24
C ARG A 30 10.30 2.67 -7.62
N SER A 31 8.99 2.55 -7.78
CA SER A 31 8.21 1.42 -7.28
C SER A 31 8.67 0.12 -7.92
N GLU A 32 8.77 0.05 -9.24
CA GLU A 32 9.27 -1.12 -9.97
C GLU A 32 10.71 -1.49 -9.60
N LYS A 33 11.60 -0.50 -9.45
CA LYS A 33 12.98 -0.72 -9.01
C LYS A 33 13.09 -1.12 -7.54
N SER A 34 12.09 -0.82 -6.71
CA SER A 34 12.08 -1.23 -5.30
C SER A 34 11.64 -2.67 -5.10
N LEU A 35 10.97 -3.28 -6.09
CA LEU A 35 10.52 -4.67 -6.03
C LEU A 35 11.71 -5.63 -5.87
N GLY A 36 11.61 -6.55 -4.93
CA GLY A 36 12.69 -7.48 -4.60
C GLY A 36 13.83 -6.84 -3.80
N THR A 37 13.59 -5.72 -3.10
CA THR A 37 14.53 -5.11 -2.16
C THR A 37 14.01 -5.23 -0.73
N LEU A 38 14.90 -5.40 0.24
CA LEU A 38 14.53 -5.58 1.64
C LEU A 38 13.95 -4.30 2.26
N GLY A 39 14.67 -3.20 2.13
CA GLY A 39 14.34 -1.95 2.79
C GLY A 39 14.96 -1.79 4.17
N GLY A 40 14.35 -0.92 4.95
CA GLY A 40 14.77 -0.60 6.31
C GLY A 40 13.64 -0.78 7.32
N GLY A 41 13.87 -0.31 8.55
CA GLY A 41 12.95 -0.48 9.66
C GLY A 41 13.04 -1.88 10.27
N ASN A 42 11.91 -2.49 10.53
CA ASN A 42 11.81 -3.85 11.08
C ASN A 42 11.87 -4.96 10.01
N HIS A 43 12.27 -4.64 8.78
CA HIS A 43 12.42 -5.65 7.72
C HIS A 43 13.72 -6.44 7.91
N PHE A 44 13.65 -7.76 7.71
CA PHE A 44 14.80 -8.65 7.88
C PHE A 44 14.75 -9.84 6.89
N ILE A 45 15.90 -10.48 6.74
CA ILE A 45 16.07 -11.77 6.10
C ILE A 45 16.91 -12.60 7.07
N GLU A 46 16.44 -13.77 7.45
CA GLU A 46 17.12 -14.67 8.37
C GLU A 46 16.97 -16.13 7.93
N ILE A 47 17.80 -16.98 8.47
CA ILE A 47 17.72 -18.43 8.32
C ILE A 47 17.51 -19.01 9.70
N ASP A 48 16.38 -19.64 9.89
CA ASP A 48 16.01 -20.31 11.12
C ASP A 48 16.12 -21.82 10.97
N THR A 49 16.11 -22.53 12.08
CA THR A 49 16.09 -24.01 12.11
C THR A 49 15.06 -24.48 13.13
N ASP A 50 14.37 -25.56 12.82
CA ASP A 50 13.50 -26.26 13.76
C ASP A 50 14.24 -27.33 14.55
N GLU A 51 13.54 -28.01 15.45
CA GLU A 51 14.08 -29.10 16.27
C GLU A 51 14.51 -30.31 15.43
N ALA A 52 13.96 -30.49 14.23
CA ALA A 52 14.33 -31.54 13.29
C ALA A 52 15.54 -31.18 12.44
N GLY A 53 16.06 -29.95 12.55
CA GLY A 53 17.20 -29.45 11.76
C GLY A 53 16.81 -28.96 10.36
N CYS A 54 15.52 -28.78 10.07
CA CYS A 54 15.08 -28.18 8.81
C CYS A 54 15.42 -26.68 8.81
N LEU A 55 15.87 -26.18 7.67
CA LEU A 55 16.22 -24.77 7.51
C LEU A 55 15.07 -23.98 6.86
N TYR A 56 14.79 -22.81 7.40
CA TYR A 56 13.75 -21.88 6.94
C TYR A 56 14.39 -20.55 6.53
N LEU A 57 14.26 -20.18 5.26
CA LEU A 57 14.59 -18.82 4.81
C LEU A 57 13.38 -17.92 5.07
N VAL A 58 13.48 -17.06 6.06
CA VAL A 58 12.43 -16.11 6.46
C VAL A 58 12.71 -14.74 5.87
N ILE A 59 11.71 -14.14 5.21
CA ILE A 59 11.82 -12.81 4.61
C ILE A 59 10.65 -11.96 5.12
N HIS A 60 10.95 -11.00 5.98
CA HIS A 60 9.99 -10.01 6.47
C HIS A 60 10.18 -8.70 5.71
N SER A 61 9.27 -8.39 4.81
CA SER A 61 9.26 -7.15 4.03
C SER A 61 7.85 -6.83 3.55
N GLY A 62 7.60 -5.54 3.30
CA GLY A 62 6.29 -5.00 2.94
C GLY A 62 6.26 -4.34 1.55
N SER A 63 5.31 -3.44 1.38
CA SER A 63 5.00 -2.76 0.12
C SER A 63 5.99 -1.65 -0.29
N ARG A 64 7.08 -1.52 0.43
CA ARG A 64 8.14 -0.56 0.18
C ARG A 64 7.60 0.89 0.18
N HIS A 65 8.26 1.80 -0.56
CA HIS A 65 7.84 3.20 -0.65
C HIS A 65 6.48 3.36 -1.34
N LEU A 66 6.14 2.47 -2.26
CA LEU A 66 4.86 2.47 -2.96
C LEU A 66 3.66 2.49 -1.99
N GLY A 67 3.70 1.65 -0.95
CA GLY A 67 2.63 1.65 0.05
C GLY A 67 2.51 2.96 0.83
N VAL A 68 3.64 3.65 1.06
CA VAL A 68 3.63 4.97 1.71
C VAL A 68 2.99 6.02 0.80
N GLU A 69 3.31 6.02 -0.49
CA GLU A 69 2.74 6.96 -1.47
C GLU A 69 1.21 6.78 -1.58
N VAL A 70 0.75 5.53 -1.73
CA VAL A 70 -0.68 5.20 -1.80
C VAL A 70 -1.39 5.57 -0.50
N ALA A 71 -0.85 5.20 0.65
CA ALA A 71 -1.46 5.55 1.95
C ALA A 71 -1.54 7.06 2.15
N SER A 72 -0.48 7.80 1.80
CA SER A 72 -0.44 9.26 1.92
C SER A 72 -1.45 9.94 1.01
N TYR A 73 -1.61 9.44 -0.22
CA TYR A 73 -2.61 9.95 -1.16
C TYR A 73 -4.03 9.80 -0.58
N TYR A 74 -4.39 8.60 -0.14
CA TYR A 74 -5.75 8.36 0.38
C TYR A 74 -6.00 9.04 1.72
N GLN A 75 -4.98 9.17 2.57
CA GLN A 75 -5.07 9.93 3.82
C GLN A 75 -5.36 11.41 3.54
N LYS A 76 -4.64 11.99 2.56
CA LYS A 76 -4.89 13.36 2.13
C LYS A 76 -6.26 13.52 1.50
N LEU A 77 -6.66 12.62 0.62
CA LEU A 77 -7.99 12.62 -0.03
C LEU A 77 -9.11 12.57 1.02
N ALA A 78 -8.98 11.72 2.04
CA ALA A 78 -9.94 11.63 3.13
C ALA A 78 -10.09 12.96 3.87
N TYR A 79 -8.97 13.58 4.22
CA TYR A 79 -8.97 14.88 4.89
C TYR A 79 -9.57 15.99 4.01
N ASP A 80 -9.16 16.05 2.74
CA ASP A 80 -9.66 17.05 1.79
C ASP A 80 -11.16 16.87 1.55
N HIS A 81 -11.65 15.62 1.45
CA HIS A 81 -13.07 15.32 1.27
C HIS A 81 -13.91 15.78 2.46
N LEU A 82 -13.49 15.45 3.69
CA LEU A 82 -14.19 15.89 4.91
C LEU A 82 -14.21 17.42 5.05
N ASN A 83 -13.23 18.11 4.50
CA ASN A 83 -13.19 19.58 4.46
C ASN A 83 -13.85 20.19 3.21
N GLY A 84 -14.37 19.35 2.28
CA GLY A 84 -15.03 19.81 1.05
C GLY A 84 -14.07 20.54 0.09
N CYS A 85 -12.80 20.18 0.08
CA CYS A 85 -11.78 20.74 -0.78
C CYS A 85 -11.07 19.68 -1.66
N ASP A 86 -11.60 18.46 -1.73
CA ASP A 86 -11.21 17.47 -2.73
C ASP A 86 -11.60 17.92 -4.14
N GLU A 87 -11.03 17.30 -5.17
CA GLU A 87 -11.21 17.70 -6.57
C GLU A 87 -12.67 17.71 -7.00
N GLU A 88 -13.47 16.73 -6.58
CA GLU A 88 -14.87 16.63 -6.94
C GLU A 88 -15.70 17.72 -6.28
N SER A 89 -15.49 17.97 -4.99
CA SER A 89 -16.15 19.05 -4.24
C SER A 89 -15.83 20.41 -4.87
N LEU A 90 -14.58 20.64 -5.26
CA LEU A 90 -14.17 21.87 -5.93
C LEU A 90 -14.75 21.99 -7.34
N LYS A 91 -14.87 20.87 -8.07
CA LYS A 91 -15.52 20.86 -9.40
C LYS A 91 -17.01 21.19 -9.29
N ALA A 92 -17.72 20.54 -8.37
CA ALA A 92 -19.15 20.82 -8.13
C ALA A 92 -19.38 22.28 -7.73
N LEU A 93 -18.50 22.81 -6.88
CA LEU A 93 -18.54 24.23 -6.50
C LEU A 93 -18.34 25.14 -7.71
N LYS A 94 -17.37 24.87 -8.56
CA LYS A 94 -17.09 25.64 -9.78
C LYS A 94 -18.31 25.67 -10.73
N GLU A 95 -18.94 24.52 -10.94
CA GLU A 95 -20.14 24.42 -11.76
C GLU A 95 -21.30 25.20 -11.17
N SER A 96 -21.50 25.19 -9.86
CA SER A 96 -22.50 25.98 -9.16
C SER A 96 -22.28 27.48 -9.38
N PHE A 97 -21.05 27.96 -9.22
CA PHE A 97 -20.71 29.37 -9.46
C PHE A 97 -20.91 29.78 -10.93
N LYS A 98 -20.60 28.88 -11.88
CA LYS A 98 -20.83 29.08 -13.30
C LYS A 98 -22.34 29.28 -13.59
N LYS A 99 -23.19 28.41 -13.04
CA LYS A 99 -24.65 28.51 -13.18
C LYS A 99 -25.22 29.81 -12.62
N GLN A 100 -24.55 30.40 -11.61
CA GLN A 100 -24.95 31.66 -10.97
C GLN A 100 -24.33 32.92 -11.63
N GLY A 101 -23.52 32.77 -12.69
CA GLY A 101 -22.78 33.86 -13.31
C GLY A 101 -21.68 34.49 -12.42
N ARG A 102 -21.17 33.75 -11.42
CA ARG A 102 -20.24 34.25 -10.40
C ARG A 102 -18.86 33.60 -10.51
N GLU A 103 -18.43 33.19 -11.69
CA GLU A 103 -17.17 32.47 -11.92
C GLU A 103 -15.94 33.19 -11.37
N GLN A 104 -15.92 34.52 -11.43
CA GLN A 104 -14.80 35.33 -10.94
C GLN A 104 -14.55 35.15 -9.42
N GLN A 105 -15.57 34.78 -8.65
CA GLN A 105 -15.48 34.60 -7.20
C GLN A 105 -14.97 33.21 -6.81
N TYR A 106 -15.01 32.24 -7.74
CA TYR A 106 -14.63 30.86 -7.47
C TYR A 106 -13.19 30.72 -6.95
N ALA A 107 -12.21 31.39 -7.60
CA ALA A 107 -10.79 31.27 -7.24
C ALA A 107 -10.51 31.69 -5.78
N ALA A 108 -11.10 32.81 -5.36
CA ALA A 108 -10.95 33.31 -3.98
C ALA A 108 -11.60 32.35 -2.96
N ILE A 109 -12.81 31.85 -3.26
CA ILE A 109 -13.53 30.93 -2.37
C ILE A 109 -12.82 29.58 -2.31
N ALA A 110 -12.38 29.02 -3.42
CA ALA A 110 -11.62 27.76 -3.45
C ALA A 110 -10.32 27.86 -2.63
N LYS A 111 -9.64 29.01 -2.70
CA LYS A 111 -8.45 29.27 -1.85
C LYS A 111 -8.81 29.33 -0.37
N THR A 112 -9.90 29.99 -0.03
CA THR A 112 -10.39 30.04 1.36
C THR A 112 -10.75 28.67 1.88
N LEU A 113 -11.49 27.85 1.09
CA LEU A 113 -11.86 26.50 1.47
C LEU A 113 -10.66 25.61 1.79
N LYS A 114 -9.61 25.69 0.98
CA LYS A 114 -8.37 24.94 1.23
C LYS A 114 -7.66 25.33 2.54
N ASN A 115 -7.92 26.51 3.03
CA ASN A 115 -7.32 27.06 4.25
C ASN A 115 -8.28 27.03 5.46
N THR A 116 -9.54 26.65 5.25
CA THR A 116 -10.55 26.63 6.31
C THR A 116 -10.86 25.19 6.71
N LYS A 117 -10.62 24.90 7.97
CA LYS A 117 -10.98 23.61 8.56
C LYS A 117 -12.51 23.57 8.77
N LYS A 118 -13.19 22.62 8.12
CA LYS A 118 -14.66 22.42 8.23
C LYS A 118 -15.03 21.28 9.19
N THR A 119 -14.08 20.39 9.48
CA THR A 119 -14.31 19.26 10.38
C THR A 119 -13.36 19.33 11.57
N ASP A 120 -13.83 18.86 12.74
CA ASP A 120 -13.00 18.69 13.93
C ASP A 120 -12.25 17.36 13.93
N ILE A 121 -12.49 16.51 12.93
CA ILE A 121 -11.79 15.23 12.77
C ILE A 121 -10.30 15.52 12.48
N PRO A 122 -9.36 15.00 13.30
CA PRO A 122 -7.94 15.16 13.04
C PRO A 122 -7.52 14.53 11.72
N TYR A 123 -6.47 15.06 11.09
CA TYR A 123 -5.94 14.52 9.83
C TYR A 123 -5.75 12.99 9.86
N LEU A 124 -5.13 12.45 10.91
CA LEU A 124 -4.87 11.01 11.05
C LEU A 124 -6.13 10.16 11.30
N MET A 125 -7.24 10.78 11.66
CA MET A 125 -8.53 10.12 11.90
C MET A 125 -9.50 10.30 10.74
N SER A 126 -9.08 11.00 9.67
CA SER A 126 -9.91 11.20 8.48
C SER A 126 -10.19 9.86 7.81
N TYR A 127 -11.39 9.71 7.29
CA TYR A 127 -11.88 8.47 6.71
C TYR A 127 -12.48 8.67 5.32
N LEU A 128 -12.61 7.58 4.58
CA LEU A 128 -13.20 7.53 3.24
C LEU A 128 -14.51 6.75 3.26
N GLU A 129 -15.46 7.20 2.45
CA GLU A 129 -16.74 6.55 2.23
C GLU A 129 -17.05 6.43 0.73
N GLY A 130 -18.07 5.61 0.39
CA GLY A 130 -18.54 5.44 -0.97
C GLY A 130 -17.42 5.10 -1.94
N LYS A 131 -17.43 5.75 -3.09
CA LYS A 131 -16.49 5.49 -4.19
C LYS A 131 -15.00 5.67 -3.81
N TYR A 132 -14.68 6.58 -2.90
CA TYR A 132 -13.30 6.79 -2.45
C TYR A 132 -12.81 5.65 -1.58
N LYS A 133 -13.68 5.09 -0.73
CA LYS A 133 -13.40 3.86 0.00
C LYS A 133 -13.17 2.69 -0.96
N ASP A 134 -14.04 2.56 -1.97
CA ASP A 134 -13.94 1.47 -2.93
C ASP A 134 -12.66 1.56 -3.76
N ALA A 135 -12.27 2.77 -4.18
CA ALA A 135 -10.99 3.01 -4.84
C ALA A 135 -9.79 2.64 -3.95
N TYR A 136 -9.82 3.02 -2.67
CA TYR A 136 -8.79 2.62 -1.71
C TYR A 136 -8.70 1.10 -1.54
N LEU A 137 -9.83 0.42 -1.39
CA LEU A 137 -9.87 -1.03 -1.24
C LEU A 137 -9.39 -1.77 -2.50
N HIS A 138 -9.62 -1.21 -3.67
CA HIS A 138 -9.05 -1.71 -4.92
C HIS A 138 -7.52 -1.54 -4.92
N ASP A 139 -7.04 -0.35 -4.64
CA ASP A 139 -5.61 -0.05 -4.71
C ASP A 139 -4.80 -0.80 -3.66
N ILE A 140 -5.34 -0.97 -2.43
CA ILE A 140 -4.65 -1.72 -1.37
C ILE A 140 -4.44 -3.20 -1.74
N LYS A 141 -5.32 -3.81 -2.54
CA LYS A 141 -5.12 -5.17 -3.05
C LYS A 141 -3.89 -5.25 -3.94
N ILE A 142 -3.73 -4.30 -4.85
CA ILE A 142 -2.55 -4.20 -5.73
C ILE A 142 -1.28 -4.02 -4.88
N ILE A 143 -1.33 -3.20 -3.83
CA ILE A 143 -0.21 -2.98 -2.92
C ILE A 143 0.14 -4.25 -2.12
N GLN A 144 -0.85 -5.01 -1.69
CA GLN A 144 -0.64 -6.29 -1.00
C GLN A 144 0.00 -7.32 -1.94
N GLU A 145 -0.46 -7.38 -3.19
CA GLU A 145 0.13 -8.23 -4.23
C GLU A 145 1.58 -7.81 -4.55
N PHE A 146 1.84 -6.51 -4.66
CA PHE A 146 3.21 -5.99 -4.83
C PHE A 146 4.13 -6.45 -3.70
N ALA A 147 3.68 -6.38 -2.44
CA ALA A 147 4.47 -6.82 -1.30
C ALA A 147 4.78 -8.32 -1.35
N ASP A 148 3.81 -9.13 -1.75
CA ASP A 148 4.00 -10.57 -1.89
C ASP A 148 4.98 -10.92 -3.03
N ILE A 149 4.78 -10.34 -4.21
CA ILE A 149 5.70 -10.53 -5.35
C ILE A 149 7.11 -10.03 -5.01
N SER A 150 7.23 -8.97 -4.22
CA SER A 150 8.53 -8.45 -3.76
C SER A 150 9.26 -9.45 -2.86
N ARG A 151 8.58 -10.09 -1.91
CA ARG A 151 9.15 -11.15 -1.07
C ARG A 151 9.54 -12.38 -1.91
N GLN A 152 8.69 -12.79 -2.83
CA GLN A 152 9.00 -13.89 -3.77
C GLN A 152 10.23 -13.59 -4.62
N ALA A 153 10.40 -12.35 -5.09
CA ALA A 153 11.56 -11.94 -5.87
C ALA A 153 12.85 -12.05 -5.06
N MET A 154 12.83 -11.59 -3.80
CA MET A 154 13.98 -11.73 -2.89
C MET A 154 14.32 -13.20 -2.63
N ALA A 155 13.31 -14.03 -2.31
CA ALA A 155 13.52 -15.46 -2.08
C ALA A 155 14.14 -16.14 -3.29
N GLU A 156 13.63 -15.89 -4.50
CA GLU A 156 14.17 -16.49 -5.73
C GLU A 156 15.62 -16.06 -6.00
N ASP A 157 15.95 -14.79 -5.79
CA ASP A 157 17.31 -14.30 -6.00
C ASP A 157 18.29 -14.94 -5.01
N ILE A 158 17.91 -15.05 -3.73
CA ILE A 158 18.75 -15.68 -2.68
C ILE A 158 18.93 -17.16 -2.98
N MET A 159 17.85 -17.89 -3.22
CA MET A 159 17.90 -19.33 -3.51
C MET A 159 18.75 -19.62 -4.74
N LYS A 160 18.61 -18.81 -5.81
CA LYS A 160 19.41 -18.93 -7.01
C LYS A 160 20.90 -18.67 -6.74
N TYR A 161 21.22 -17.62 -5.98
CA TYR A 161 22.61 -17.28 -5.65
C TYR A 161 23.28 -18.37 -4.81
N MET A 162 22.56 -18.90 -3.83
CA MET A 162 23.04 -19.95 -2.93
C MET A 162 22.95 -21.35 -3.55
N LYS A 163 22.38 -21.51 -4.74
CA LYS A 163 22.12 -22.80 -5.41
C LYS A 163 21.29 -23.77 -4.56
N LEU A 164 20.32 -23.23 -3.81
CA LEU A 164 19.41 -23.98 -2.95
C LEU A 164 18.07 -24.19 -3.64
N HIS A 165 17.35 -25.22 -3.21
CA HIS A 165 15.99 -25.53 -3.65
C HIS A 165 15.07 -25.58 -2.45
N ALA A 166 13.94 -24.85 -2.50
CA ALA A 166 12.92 -24.93 -1.47
C ALA A 166 12.05 -26.19 -1.67
N VAL A 167 11.84 -26.94 -0.61
CA VAL A 167 10.94 -28.09 -0.56
C VAL A 167 9.50 -27.59 -0.45
N GLU A 168 9.31 -26.56 0.38
CA GLU A 168 7.99 -25.94 0.63
C GLU A 168 8.12 -24.40 0.60
N ARG A 169 7.03 -23.72 0.29
CA ARG A 169 6.92 -22.26 0.31
C ARG A 169 5.55 -21.85 0.79
N PHE A 170 5.52 -20.92 1.71
CA PHE A 170 4.29 -20.30 2.18
C PHE A 170 4.51 -18.80 2.40
N THR A 171 3.43 -18.03 2.49
CA THR A 171 3.45 -16.61 2.83
C THR A 171 2.40 -16.34 3.88
N THR A 172 2.71 -15.45 4.81
CA THR A 172 1.77 -14.95 5.81
C THR A 172 1.71 -13.44 5.75
N MET A 173 0.56 -12.88 6.10
CA MET A 173 0.36 -11.43 6.20
C MET A 173 -0.24 -11.10 7.57
N HIS A 174 0.33 -10.11 8.23
CA HIS A 174 -0.13 -9.67 9.55
C HIS A 174 -0.57 -8.20 9.61
N ASN A 175 -0.38 -7.46 8.50
CA ASN A 175 -0.86 -6.09 8.31
C ASN A 175 -1.54 -6.02 6.95
N TYR A 176 -2.87 -6.20 6.91
CA TYR A 176 -3.62 -6.25 5.66
C TYR A 176 -5.12 -6.04 5.86
N ILE A 177 -5.82 -5.79 4.78
CA ILE A 177 -7.28 -5.81 4.72
C ILE A 177 -7.68 -7.04 3.92
N ASP A 178 -8.52 -7.90 4.50
CA ASP A 178 -8.99 -9.11 3.83
C ASP A 178 -10.21 -8.85 2.92
N GLU A 179 -10.69 -9.90 2.26
CA GLU A 179 -11.83 -9.83 1.35
C GLU A 179 -13.14 -9.46 2.05
N GLN A 180 -13.26 -9.74 3.35
CA GLN A 180 -14.39 -9.31 4.19
C GLN A 180 -14.24 -7.86 4.70
N GLN A 181 -13.23 -7.13 4.24
CA GLN A 181 -12.89 -5.77 4.67
C GLN A 181 -12.50 -5.69 6.15
N VAL A 182 -12.00 -6.77 6.73
CA VAL A 182 -11.45 -6.79 8.08
C VAL A 182 -9.99 -6.34 8.04
N LEU A 183 -9.70 -5.24 8.73
CA LEU A 183 -8.33 -4.76 8.93
C LEU A 183 -7.65 -5.58 10.02
N ARG A 184 -6.50 -6.16 9.70
CA ARG A 184 -5.63 -6.84 10.65
C ARG A 184 -4.31 -6.10 10.79
N LYS A 185 -3.93 -5.81 12.01
CA LYS A 185 -2.66 -5.18 12.34
C LYS A 185 -1.91 -6.03 13.36
N GLY A 186 -0.74 -6.53 12.98
CA GLY A 186 0.04 -7.44 13.82
C GLY A 186 -0.66 -8.77 14.10
N ALA A 187 -1.58 -9.21 13.23
CA ALA A 187 -2.39 -10.39 13.44
C ALA A 187 -2.58 -11.18 12.14
N ILE A 188 -2.39 -12.49 12.20
CA ILE A 188 -2.66 -13.42 11.13
C ILE A 188 -4.12 -13.90 11.24
N ARG A 189 -4.79 -14.10 10.11
CA ARG A 189 -6.07 -14.80 10.12
C ARG A 189 -5.81 -16.29 10.35
N ALA A 190 -6.51 -16.87 11.31
CA ALA A 190 -6.59 -18.31 11.53
C ALA A 190 -8.05 -18.74 11.58
N GLY A 191 -8.50 -19.51 10.59
CA GLY A 191 -9.82 -20.10 10.55
C GLY A 191 -9.88 -21.39 11.37
N LYS A 192 -11.10 -21.87 11.67
CA LYS A 192 -11.29 -23.15 12.37
C LYS A 192 -10.70 -24.30 11.55
N GLY A 193 -9.71 -24.99 12.11
CA GLY A 193 -9.03 -26.13 11.46
C GLY A 193 -7.96 -25.73 10.44
N GLU A 194 -7.66 -24.43 10.30
CA GLU A 194 -6.61 -23.91 9.42
C GLU A 194 -5.26 -23.95 10.15
N ILE A 195 -4.24 -24.51 9.52
CA ILE A 195 -2.86 -24.47 10.03
C ILE A 195 -2.24 -23.17 9.55
N VAL A 196 -1.73 -22.39 10.48
CA VAL A 196 -1.06 -21.11 10.18
C VAL A 196 0.32 -21.07 10.79
N TRP A 197 1.24 -20.39 10.14
CA TRP A 197 2.59 -20.16 10.63
C TRP A 197 2.66 -18.81 11.31
N ILE A 198 3.07 -18.78 12.56
CA ILE A 198 3.24 -17.57 13.36
C ILE A 198 4.73 -17.45 13.71
N PRO A 199 5.46 -16.54 13.08
CA PRO A 199 6.84 -16.28 13.45
C PRO A 199 6.92 -15.72 14.88
N LEU A 200 7.91 -16.17 15.65
CA LEU A 200 8.07 -15.81 17.07
C LEU A 200 8.27 -14.31 17.32
N ASN A 201 8.75 -13.57 16.33
CA ASN A 201 9.11 -12.14 16.43
C ASN A 201 8.09 -11.21 15.73
N MET A 202 6.87 -11.64 15.53
CA MET A 202 5.77 -10.81 14.99
C MET A 202 4.77 -10.40 16.04
#